data_1b0e645219e36b348313d62c06f5a44b
#
_entry.id   1b0e645219e36b348313d62c06f5a44b
#
_cell.length_a   1.000
_cell.length_b   1.000
_cell.length_c   1.000
_cell.angle_alpha   90.00
_cell.angle_beta   90.00
_cell.angle_gamma   90.00
#
_symmetry.space_group_name_H-M   'P 1'
#
loop_
_entity.id
_entity.type
_entity.pdbx_description
1 polymer ?
#
loop_
_entity_poly.entity_id
_entity_poly.type
_entity_poly.pdbx_seq_one_letter_code
_entity_poly.pdbx_strand_id
1 'polypeptide(L)'
;MKPWIWTLLMATALASCGEPPLMAVSKEVSMDGWFSEERLLFHWDVQDTLQRQDLLLDIRHDQTYPYSNLYVFLTYRYPNGRSRMDTVECTLANERGEWRGSGFGDLVDHRFLLQSGIQFPLRGRYGLEVRHGMRHDPIPAVANIGLRLEAHQGDSRP
;
A
#
# COMPACT_ATOMS: atom_id res chain seq x y z
N MET A 1 -32.67 28.15 -38.37
CA MET A 1 -32.11 26.77 -38.24
C MET A 1 -31.34 26.73 -36.93
N LYS A 2 -31.75 25.81 -36.02
CA LYS A 2 -31.49 25.90 -34.59
C LYS A 2 -30.12 25.31 -34.19
N PRO A 3 -29.24 26.03 -33.45
CA PRO A 3 -27.97 25.50 -32.94
C PRO A 3 -28.11 24.91 -31.53
N TRP A 4 -29.04 23.98 -31.32
CA TRP A 4 -29.29 23.39 -30.00
C TRP A 4 -28.88 21.92 -29.85
N ILE A 5 -28.19 21.34 -30.81
CA ILE A 5 -27.83 19.92 -30.80
C ILE A 5 -26.39 19.67 -30.32
N TRP A 6 -25.56 20.71 -30.18
CA TRP A 6 -24.15 20.55 -29.84
C TRP A 6 -23.80 20.65 -28.34
N THR A 7 -24.75 21.02 -27.52
CA THR A 7 -24.53 21.16 -26.04
C THR A 7 -24.82 19.90 -25.23
N LEU A 8 -25.33 18.82 -25.85
CA LEU A 8 -25.69 17.59 -25.12
C LEU A 8 -24.62 16.49 -25.13
N LEU A 9 -23.49 16.69 -25.81
CA LEU A 9 -22.45 15.67 -26.00
C LEU A 9 -21.24 15.82 -25.05
N MET A 10 -21.25 16.76 -24.12
CA MET A 10 -20.10 17.06 -23.24
C MET A 10 -20.31 16.65 -21.77
N ALA A 11 -21.36 15.93 -21.46
CA ALA A 11 -21.74 15.62 -20.05
C ALA A 11 -21.48 14.17 -19.62
N THR A 12 -20.79 13.32 -20.42
CA THR A 12 -20.65 11.87 -20.10
C THR A 12 -19.23 11.39 -19.83
N ALA A 13 -18.30 12.26 -19.44
CA ALA A 13 -16.88 11.89 -19.29
C ALA A 13 -16.35 11.99 -17.83
N LEU A 14 -17.17 11.80 -16.80
CA LEU A 14 -16.72 11.90 -15.39
C LEU A 14 -17.18 10.74 -14.49
N ALA A 15 -17.23 9.53 -15.01
CA ALA A 15 -17.57 8.37 -14.19
C ALA A 15 -16.48 7.28 -14.30
N SER A 16 -15.23 7.62 -13.97
CA SER A 16 -14.16 6.62 -13.72
C SER A 16 -13.45 6.96 -12.42
N CYS A 17 -14.20 7.06 -11.32
CA CYS A 17 -13.63 6.96 -10.00
C CYS A 17 -13.86 5.53 -9.50
N GLY A 18 -12.78 4.74 -9.38
CA GLY A 18 -12.82 3.50 -8.60
C GLY A 18 -13.31 3.80 -7.17
N GLU A 19 -13.85 2.81 -6.48
CA GLU A 19 -14.26 2.97 -5.09
C GLU A 19 -13.07 3.47 -4.25
N PRO A 20 -13.30 4.47 -3.38
CA PRO A 20 -12.23 4.94 -2.49
C PRO A 20 -11.80 3.81 -1.54
N PRO A 21 -10.53 3.78 -1.13
CA PRO A 21 -10.07 2.80 -0.15
C PRO A 21 -10.82 2.98 1.18
N LEU A 22 -11.08 1.87 1.86
CA LEU A 22 -11.66 1.87 3.21
C LEU A 22 -10.73 2.57 4.21
N MET A 23 -9.42 2.42 4.00
CA MET A 23 -8.35 3.10 4.73
C MET A 23 -7.14 3.28 3.83
N ALA A 24 -6.50 4.43 3.89
CA ALA A 24 -5.18 4.66 3.31
C ALA A 24 -4.39 5.60 4.24
N VAL A 25 -3.32 5.09 4.80
CA VAL A 25 -2.43 5.84 5.69
C VAL A 25 -1.00 5.69 5.20
N SER A 26 -0.29 6.80 5.05
CA SER A 26 1.12 6.84 4.68
C SER A 26 1.93 7.47 5.80
N LYS A 27 3.12 6.94 6.05
CA LYS A 27 4.09 7.45 7.01
C LYS A 27 5.38 7.78 6.30
N GLU A 28 5.92 8.95 6.61
CA GLU A 28 7.23 9.36 6.14
C GLU A 28 8.32 8.61 6.91
N VAL A 29 9.38 8.29 6.20
CA VAL A 29 10.62 7.75 6.74
C VAL A 29 11.60 8.90 6.93
N SER A 30 12.49 8.80 7.91
CA SER A 30 13.50 9.82 8.17
C SER A 30 14.34 10.12 6.91
N MET A 31 14.65 11.41 6.69
CA MET A 31 15.52 11.84 5.60
C MET A 31 16.95 11.29 5.72
N ASP A 32 17.38 10.93 6.94
CA ASP A 32 18.68 10.31 7.21
C ASP A 32 18.72 8.82 6.83
N GLY A 33 17.60 8.29 6.34
CA GLY A 33 17.40 6.90 5.99
C GLY A 33 16.46 6.18 6.96
N TRP A 34 15.96 5.03 6.56
CA TRP A 34 15.10 4.19 7.40
C TRP A 34 15.96 3.28 8.27
N PHE A 35 15.90 3.47 9.59
CA PHE A 35 16.61 2.66 10.56
C PHE A 35 15.83 1.37 10.87
N SER A 36 16.54 0.26 11.09
CA SER A 36 15.94 -1.05 11.39
C SER A 36 15.14 -1.05 12.70
N GLU A 37 15.46 -0.15 13.62
CA GLU A 37 14.74 0.03 14.88
C GLU A 37 13.49 0.91 14.72
N GLU A 38 13.40 1.69 13.65
CA GLU A 38 12.24 2.54 13.37
C GLU A 38 11.03 1.68 12.97
N ARG A 39 10.01 1.73 13.83
CA ARG A 39 8.78 0.96 13.69
C ARG A 39 7.67 1.84 13.17
N LEU A 40 7.20 1.57 11.99
CA LEU A 40 6.07 2.27 11.41
C LEU A 40 4.78 1.54 11.82
N LEU A 41 3.99 2.17 12.70
CA LEU A 41 2.79 1.57 13.29
C LEU A 41 1.54 2.07 12.57
N PHE A 42 0.73 1.14 12.08
CA PHE A 42 -0.56 1.38 11.47
C PHE A 42 -1.66 0.74 12.31
N HIS A 43 -2.82 1.40 12.39
CA HIS A 43 -3.98 0.90 13.12
C HIS A 43 -5.25 1.12 12.33
N TRP A 44 -6.19 0.19 12.45
CA TRP A 44 -7.53 0.32 11.90
C TRP A 44 -8.54 -0.41 12.78
N ASP A 45 -9.80 -0.01 12.69
CA ASP A 45 -10.87 -0.60 13.46
C ASP A 45 -11.78 -1.44 12.55
N VAL A 46 -12.03 -2.68 12.93
CA VAL A 46 -12.92 -3.59 12.23
C VAL A 46 -14.25 -3.65 12.96
N GLN A 47 -15.32 -3.23 12.27
CA GLN A 47 -16.70 -3.27 12.78
C GLN A 47 -17.49 -4.41 12.15
N ASP A 48 -17.26 -4.70 10.86
CA ASP A 48 -17.88 -5.79 10.12
C ASP A 48 -16.88 -6.92 9.83
N THR A 49 -17.12 -8.07 10.45
CA THR A 49 -16.27 -9.25 10.29
C THR A 49 -16.60 -10.09 9.05
N LEU A 50 -17.69 -9.77 8.36
CA LEU A 50 -18.12 -10.47 7.13
C LEU A 50 -17.56 -9.82 5.87
N GLN A 51 -17.19 -8.55 5.94
CA GLN A 51 -16.62 -7.82 4.83
C GLN A 51 -15.28 -8.41 4.42
N ARG A 52 -15.14 -8.77 3.14
CA ARG A 52 -13.87 -9.19 2.56
C ARG A 52 -13.08 -7.97 2.11
N GLN A 53 -11.80 -7.94 2.44
CA GLN A 53 -10.94 -6.79 2.19
C GLN A 53 -9.60 -7.25 1.61
N ASP A 54 -8.95 -6.37 0.86
CA ASP A 54 -7.59 -6.52 0.40
C ASP A 54 -6.69 -5.63 1.24
N LEU A 55 -5.59 -6.20 1.74
CA LEU A 55 -4.58 -5.48 2.50
C LEU A 55 -3.36 -5.25 1.61
N LEU A 56 -3.00 -3.99 1.42
CA LEU A 56 -1.92 -3.59 0.52
C LEU A 56 -0.88 -2.76 1.26
N LEU A 57 0.37 -2.94 0.85
CA LEU A 57 1.53 -2.15 1.29
C LEU A 57 1.95 -1.23 0.15
N ASP A 58 1.96 0.06 0.41
CA ASP A 58 2.48 1.07 -0.52
C ASP A 58 3.92 1.40 -0.10
N ILE A 59 4.85 1.42 -1.05
CA ILE A 59 6.26 1.78 -0.86
C ILE A 59 6.58 2.89 -1.84
N ARG A 60 7.09 4.02 -1.32
CA ARG A 60 7.61 5.11 -2.13
C ARG A 60 9.09 5.30 -1.84
N HIS A 61 9.89 5.31 -2.88
CA HIS A 61 11.33 5.53 -2.79
C HIS A 61 11.81 6.49 -3.87
N ASP A 62 12.98 7.07 -3.65
CA ASP A 62 13.70 7.86 -4.65
C ASP A 62 14.39 6.95 -5.67
N GLN A 63 14.62 7.45 -6.90
CA GLN A 63 15.30 6.70 -7.96
C GLN A 63 16.73 6.29 -7.60
N THR A 64 17.34 6.92 -6.60
CA THR A 64 18.68 6.59 -6.08
C THR A 64 18.68 5.40 -5.13
N TYR A 65 17.53 4.78 -4.84
CA TYR A 65 17.45 3.58 -4.02
C TYR A 65 18.36 2.48 -4.61
N PRO A 66 19.32 1.94 -3.82
CA PRO A 66 20.42 1.15 -4.41
C PRO A 66 20.11 -0.34 -4.62
N TYR A 67 18.90 -0.81 -4.29
CA TYR A 67 18.55 -2.24 -4.36
C TYR A 67 17.37 -2.48 -5.28
N SER A 68 17.29 -3.69 -5.86
CA SER A 68 16.15 -4.14 -6.68
C SER A 68 14.97 -4.66 -5.86
N ASN A 69 15.12 -4.81 -4.55
CA ASN A 69 14.12 -5.32 -3.63
C ASN A 69 14.17 -4.61 -2.28
N LEU A 70 13.13 -4.81 -1.48
CA LEU A 70 13.05 -4.38 -0.09
C LEU A 70 12.44 -5.52 0.73
N TYR A 71 13.18 -6.04 1.70
CA TYR A 71 12.63 -6.95 2.70
C TYR A 71 12.00 -6.16 3.83
N VAL A 72 10.78 -6.54 4.21
CA VAL A 72 10.07 -5.95 5.35
C VAL A 72 9.61 -7.04 6.31
N PHE A 73 9.72 -6.75 7.60
CA PHE A 73 9.10 -7.52 8.67
C PHE A 73 7.76 -6.88 9.02
N LEU A 74 6.70 -7.69 8.99
CA LEU A 74 5.33 -7.29 9.25
C LEU A 74 4.87 -7.97 10.54
N THR A 75 4.62 -7.19 11.60
CA THR A 75 4.05 -7.72 12.83
C THR A 75 2.58 -7.32 12.93
N TYR A 76 1.70 -8.28 12.68
CA TYR A 76 0.25 -8.11 12.84
C TYR A 76 -0.12 -8.22 14.32
N ARG A 77 -0.96 -7.29 14.78
CA ARG A 77 -1.52 -7.27 16.13
C ARG A 77 -3.03 -7.37 16.06
N TYR A 78 -3.59 -8.33 16.81
CA TYR A 78 -5.01 -8.63 16.81
C TYR A 78 -5.70 -8.02 18.05
N PRO A 79 -7.03 -7.77 17.99
CA PRO A 79 -7.80 -7.22 19.14
C PRO A 79 -7.71 -8.05 20.42
N ASN A 80 -7.45 -9.35 20.31
CA ASN A 80 -7.30 -10.27 21.43
C ASN A 80 -5.88 -10.33 22.04
N GLY A 81 -5.00 -9.41 21.64
CA GLY A 81 -3.62 -9.32 22.13
C GLY A 81 -2.64 -10.29 21.45
N ARG A 82 -3.10 -11.18 20.58
CA ARG A 82 -2.20 -12.05 19.80
C ARG A 82 -1.46 -11.25 18.74
N SER A 83 -0.31 -11.77 18.32
CA SER A 83 0.47 -11.21 17.20
C SER A 83 0.99 -12.32 16.30
N ARG A 84 1.26 -11.96 15.03
CA ARG A 84 1.91 -12.81 14.03
C ARG A 84 2.96 -11.97 13.31
N MET A 85 4.12 -12.56 13.06
CA MET A 85 5.17 -11.92 12.27
C MET A 85 5.32 -12.65 10.94
N ASP A 86 5.40 -11.88 9.87
CA ASP A 86 5.71 -12.34 8.52
C ASP A 86 6.90 -11.56 7.97
N THR A 87 7.64 -12.18 7.05
CA THR A 87 8.67 -11.50 6.25
C THR A 87 8.22 -11.48 4.80
N VAL A 88 8.24 -10.31 4.19
CA VAL A 88 7.84 -10.12 2.80
C VAL A 88 8.99 -9.52 2.02
N GLU A 89 9.29 -10.10 0.86
CA GLU A 89 10.16 -9.51 -0.13
C GLU A 89 9.34 -8.70 -1.14
N CYS A 90 9.60 -7.40 -1.21
CA CYS A 90 9.02 -6.50 -2.19
C CYS A 90 9.99 -6.31 -3.34
N THR A 91 9.73 -6.92 -4.48
CA THR A 91 10.56 -6.76 -5.70
C THR A 91 10.23 -5.43 -6.36
N LEU A 92 11.17 -4.48 -6.31
CA LEU A 92 10.99 -3.11 -6.80
C LEU A 92 11.46 -2.94 -8.24
N ALA A 93 12.49 -3.68 -8.68
CA ALA A 93 13.00 -3.61 -10.03
C ALA A 93 13.01 -4.99 -10.72
N ASN A 94 13.04 -4.99 -12.04
CA ASN A 94 13.24 -6.19 -12.83
C ASN A 94 14.75 -6.55 -12.96
N GLU A 95 15.08 -7.64 -13.65
CA GLU A 95 16.45 -8.10 -13.88
C GLU A 95 17.32 -7.10 -14.66
N ARG A 96 16.70 -6.14 -15.36
CA ARG A 96 17.39 -5.07 -16.10
C ARG A 96 17.63 -3.83 -15.26
N GLY A 97 17.16 -3.82 -13.99
CA GLY A 97 17.23 -2.67 -13.11
C GLY A 97 16.15 -1.62 -13.36
N GLU A 98 15.12 -1.92 -14.16
CA GLU A 98 14.00 -1.01 -14.41
C GLU A 98 12.98 -1.13 -13.27
N TRP A 99 12.57 0.00 -12.71
CA TRP A 99 11.55 0.02 -11.65
C TRP A 99 10.21 -0.51 -12.15
N ARG A 100 9.58 -1.39 -11.37
CA ARG A 100 8.26 -1.96 -11.65
C ARG A 100 7.12 -1.05 -11.22
N GLY A 101 7.44 -0.04 -10.40
CA GLY A 101 6.50 0.96 -9.92
C GLY A 101 6.18 2.02 -10.97
N SER A 102 5.26 2.88 -10.61
CA SER A 102 4.94 4.10 -11.35
C SER A 102 5.34 5.31 -10.52
N GLY A 103 5.66 6.43 -11.17
CA GLY A 103 6.07 7.60 -10.42
C GLY A 103 6.07 8.85 -11.27
N PHE A 104 6.23 9.98 -10.61
CA PHE A 104 6.39 11.28 -11.23
C PHE A 104 7.64 11.95 -10.63
N GLY A 105 8.52 12.44 -11.52
CA GLY A 105 9.80 13.02 -11.13
C GLY A 105 10.77 11.95 -10.59
N ASP A 106 11.36 12.22 -9.44
CA ASP A 106 12.39 11.36 -8.84
C ASP A 106 11.83 10.28 -7.91
N LEU A 107 10.53 10.26 -7.68
CA LEU A 107 9.87 9.30 -6.79
C LEU A 107 9.20 8.18 -7.56
N VAL A 108 9.32 6.96 -7.04
CA VAL A 108 8.71 5.75 -7.59
C VAL A 108 7.80 5.14 -6.54
N ASP A 109 6.55 4.89 -6.95
CA ASP A 109 5.51 4.29 -6.13
C ASP A 109 5.29 2.83 -6.49
N HIS A 110 5.27 1.97 -5.49
CA HIS A 110 4.95 0.56 -5.62
C HIS A 110 3.77 0.20 -4.72
N ARG A 111 2.96 -0.73 -5.18
CA ARG A 111 1.86 -1.30 -4.39
C ARG A 111 1.94 -2.82 -4.39
N PHE A 112 1.98 -3.40 -3.21
CA PHE A 112 2.06 -4.84 -2.99
C PHE A 112 0.82 -5.34 -2.29
N LEU A 113 0.18 -6.34 -2.88
CA LEU A 113 -0.93 -7.04 -2.24
C LEU A 113 -0.37 -8.00 -1.19
N LEU A 114 -0.57 -7.68 0.09
CA LEU A 114 -0.15 -8.52 1.20
C LEU A 114 -1.12 -9.69 1.41
N GLN A 115 -2.42 -9.40 1.39
CA GLN A 115 -3.47 -10.39 1.58
C GLN A 115 -4.69 -10.00 0.76
N SER A 116 -5.29 -10.97 0.03
CA SER A 116 -6.49 -10.75 -0.77
C SER A 116 -7.69 -11.44 -0.15
N GLY A 117 -8.84 -10.75 -0.17
CA GLY A 117 -10.11 -11.28 0.30
C GLY A 117 -10.13 -11.71 1.76
N ILE A 118 -9.29 -11.08 2.58
CA ILE A 118 -9.21 -11.37 4.02
C ILE A 118 -10.52 -10.96 4.71
N GLN A 119 -11.00 -11.84 5.59
CA GLN A 119 -12.02 -11.51 6.58
C GLN A 119 -11.35 -11.39 7.95
N PHE A 120 -11.57 -10.28 8.63
CA PHE A 120 -11.05 -10.08 9.98
C PHE A 120 -12.01 -10.73 10.99
N PRO A 121 -11.58 -11.83 11.67
CA PRO A 121 -12.53 -12.63 12.45
C PRO A 121 -12.99 -11.98 13.76
N LEU A 122 -12.33 -10.92 14.19
CA LEU A 122 -12.62 -10.23 15.46
C LEU A 122 -12.99 -8.77 15.17
N ARG A 123 -14.01 -8.28 15.87
CA ARG A 123 -14.26 -6.83 15.95
C ARG A 123 -13.23 -6.18 16.85
N GLY A 124 -12.88 -4.94 16.54
CA GLY A 124 -11.99 -4.12 17.34
C GLY A 124 -10.76 -3.64 16.58
N ARG A 125 -9.78 -3.18 17.34
CA ARG A 125 -8.60 -2.52 16.81
C ARG A 125 -7.52 -3.52 16.40
N TYR A 126 -7.15 -3.50 15.14
CA TYR A 126 -6.00 -4.19 14.57
C TYR A 126 -4.82 -3.24 14.46
N GLY A 127 -3.63 -3.82 14.38
CA GLY A 127 -2.41 -3.08 14.12
C GLY A 127 -1.47 -3.83 13.19
N LEU A 128 -0.66 -3.07 12.46
CA LEU A 128 0.46 -3.57 11.69
C LEU A 128 1.69 -2.72 12.04
N GLU A 129 2.74 -3.38 12.46
CA GLU A 129 4.07 -2.79 12.61
C GLU A 129 4.91 -3.21 11.40
N VAL A 130 5.51 -2.24 10.74
CA VAL A 130 6.39 -2.45 9.57
C VAL A 130 7.79 -1.99 9.93
N ARG A 131 8.79 -2.85 9.69
CA ARG A 131 10.23 -2.55 9.78
C ARG A 131 10.92 -3.10 8.55
N HIS A 132 12.02 -2.48 8.13
CA HIS A 132 12.82 -3.09 7.07
C HIS A 132 13.64 -4.28 7.61
N GLY A 133 13.88 -5.25 6.73
CA GLY A 133 14.69 -6.45 6.97
C GLY A 133 15.98 -6.49 6.16
N MET A 134 16.45 -5.34 5.68
CA MET A 134 17.69 -5.23 4.89
C MET A 134 18.92 -5.30 5.80
N ARG A 135 20.04 -5.75 5.22
CA ARG A 135 21.32 -5.86 5.96
C ARG A 135 21.99 -4.50 6.20
N HIS A 136 21.77 -3.54 5.30
CA HIS A 136 22.22 -2.15 5.49
C HIS A 136 21.31 -1.43 6.46
N ASP A 137 21.88 -0.64 7.34
CA ASP A 137 21.17 0.13 8.35
C ASP A 137 21.89 1.46 8.62
N PRO A 138 21.26 2.62 8.38
CA PRO A 138 19.93 2.77 7.76
C PRO A 138 19.93 2.48 6.25
N ILE A 139 18.76 2.13 5.71
CA ILE A 139 18.59 2.07 4.25
C ILE A 139 18.23 3.46 3.72
N PRO A 140 18.94 3.93 2.68
CA PRO A 140 18.70 5.25 2.11
C PRO A 140 17.50 5.26 1.15
N ALA A 141 17.05 6.46 0.80
CA ALA A 141 16.15 6.75 -0.31
C ALA A 141 14.74 6.13 -0.24
N VAL A 142 14.34 5.54 0.88
CA VAL A 142 12.94 5.21 1.15
C VAL A 142 12.26 6.45 1.69
N ALA A 143 11.22 6.93 1.00
CA ALA A 143 10.52 8.17 1.37
C ALA A 143 9.30 7.91 2.26
N ASN A 144 8.45 6.94 1.85
CA ASN A 144 7.22 6.65 2.57
C ASN A 144 6.90 5.16 2.55
N ILE A 145 6.27 4.72 3.63
CA ILE A 145 5.59 3.41 3.71
C ILE A 145 4.12 3.67 4.01
N GLY A 146 3.25 3.07 3.22
CA GLY A 146 1.81 3.20 3.36
C GLY A 146 1.12 1.88 3.59
N LEU A 147 0.00 1.91 4.29
CA LEU A 147 -0.91 0.78 4.44
C LEU A 147 -2.29 1.17 3.91
N ARG A 148 -2.88 0.26 3.15
CA ARG A 148 -4.16 0.46 2.52
C ARG A 148 -5.06 -0.75 2.74
N LEU A 149 -6.33 -0.50 3.00
CA LEU A 149 -7.41 -1.48 2.99
C LEU A 149 -8.41 -1.07 1.91
N GLU A 150 -8.73 -2.01 1.05
CA GLU A 150 -9.71 -1.83 -0.01
C GLU A 150 -10.81 -2.90 0.12
N ALA A 151 -12.02 -2.59 -0.31
CA ALA A 151 -13.05 -3.61 -0.43
C ALA A 151 -12.59 -4.64 -1.46
N HIS A 152 -12.65 -5.93 -1.08
CA HIS A 152 -12.30 -6.99 -2.02
C HIS A 152 -13.33 -7.04 -3.14
N GLN A 153 -12.91 -6.68 -4.33
CA GLN A 153 -13.69 -6.90 -5.53
C GLN A 153 -13.48 -8.37 -5.90
N GLY A 154 -14.46 -9.21 -5.57
CA GLY A 154 -14.43 -10.64 -5.92
C GLY A 154 -14.06 -10.83 -7.37
N ASP A 155 -13.49 -11.98 -7.74
CA ASP A 155 -12.93 -12.32 -9.06
C ASP A 155 -13.84 -11.92 -10.24
N SER A 156 -13.93 -10.62 -10.50
CA SER A 156 -14.58 -10.02 -11.66
C SER A 156 -13.51 -9.68 -12.71
N ARG A 157 -12.61 -10.64 -12.98
CA ARG A 157 -11.82 -10.61 -14.21
C ARG A 157 -12.28 -11.74 -15.10
N PRO A 158 -12.82 -11.39 -16.28
CA PRO A 158 -13.10 -12.37 -17.32
C PRO A 158 -11.84 -13.06 -17.81
#